data_ccea9f741ccaa585adec84f173e32359
#
_entry.id   ccea9f741ccaa585adec84f173e32359
#
_cell.length_a   1.000
_cell.length_b   1.000
_cell.length_c   1.000
_cell.angle_alpha   90.00
_cell.angle_beta   90.00
_cell.angle_gamma   90.00
#
_symmetry.space_group_name_H-M   'P 1'
#
loop_
_entity.id
_entity.type
_entity.pdbx_description
1 polymer ?
#
loop_
_entity_poly.entity_id
_entity_poly.type
_entity_poly.pdbx_seq_one_letter_code
_entity_poly.pdbx_strand_id
1 'polypeptide(L)'
;VKNLMNGLLAPEIKENILREFPKKEIHRRNTGYAVDELLNNPIFGDSTADFNLCKLLSGSEGTLAFTTEITIQLDDIPPKFAAMVVTHYKTLEDCLSDVAPVMKHGLHVCEMMDKVILDCTKNNRAQLANRFFVEGDPAALLMLEVRADSESVLEKQLSSLLSTINASGLSYANPILKGTDINKAVELRKAGMGLLGNMVGDRK
;
A
#
# COMPACT_ATOMS: atom_id res chain seq x y z
N VAL A 1 22.83 -14.09 -23.86
CA VAL A 1 22.33 -14.94 -22.76
C VAL A 1 23.51 -15.59 -22.03
N LYS A 2 24.36 -16.43 -22.67
CA LYS A 2 25.49 -17.11 -21.99
C LYS A 2 26.43 -16.19 -21.23
N ASN A 3 26.79 -15.02 -21.74
CA ASN A 3 27.68 -14.08 -21.06
C ASN A 3 27.02 -13.44 -19.83
N LEU A 4 25.73 -13.15 -19.91
CA LEU A 4 24.96 -12.67 -18.76
C LEU A 4 24.86 -13.75 -17.67
N MET A 5 24.61 -15.00 -18.08
CA MET A 5 24.57 -16.17 -17.19
C MET A 5 25.89 -16.36 -16.46
N ASN A 6 27.02 -16.35 -17.18
CA ASN A 6 28.34 -16.53 -16.58
C ASN A 6 28.67 -15.40 -15.59
N GLY A 7 28.26 -14.17 -15.88
CA GLY A 7 28.43 -13.05 -14.95
C GLY A 7 27.61 -13.21 -13.66
N LEU A 8 26.33 -13.54 -13.77
CA LEU A 8 25.45 -13.71 -12.62
C LEU A 8 25.75 -14.96 -11.78
N LEU A 9 26.37 -15.99 -12.39
CA LEU A 9 26.82 -17.20 -11.69
C LEU A 9 28.14 -17.01 -10.94
N ALA A 10 28.87 -15.92 -11.17
CA ALA A 10 30.08 -15.63 -10.41
C ALA A 10 29.74 -15.55 -8.91
N PRO A 11 30.43 -16.33 -8.03
CA PRO A 11 30.06 -16.43 -6.62
C PRO A 11 29.96 -15.08 -5.91
N GLU A 12 30.89 -14.18 -6.19
CA GLU A 12 30.93 -12.83 -5.63
C GLU A 12 29.70 -11.99 -6.02
N ILE A 13 29.25 -12.07 -7.28
CA ILE A 13 28.07 -11.33 -7.75
C ILE A 13 26.80 -11.89 -7.12
N LYS A 14 26.69 -13.23 -7.06
CA LYS A 14 25.56 -13.89 -6.40
C LYS A 14 25.47 -13.51 -4.93
N GLU A 15 26.59 -13.50 -4.20
CA GLU A 15 26.64 -13.11 -2.79
C GLU A 15 26.24 -11.63 -2.61
N ASN A 16 26.74 -10.75 -3.46
CA ASN A 16 26.36 -9.33 -3.43
C ASN A 16 24.87 -9.12 -3.69
N ILE A 17 24.29 -9.80 -4.67
CA ILE A 17 22.83 -9.72 -4.93
C ILE A 17 22.05 -10.18 -3.70
N LEU A 18 22.41 -11.32 -3.09
CA LEU A 18 21.71 -11.83 -1.91
C LEU A 18 21.82 -10.92 -0.69
N ARG A 19 22.92 -10.15 -0.58
CA ARG A 19 23.14 -9.22 0.53
C ARG A 19 22.45 -7.88 0.34
N GLU A 20 22.48 -7.33 -0.86
CA GLU A 20 22.04 -5.94 -1.14
C GLU A 20 20.55 -5.85 -1.50
N PHE A 21 19.96 -6.91 -2.04
CA PHE A 21 18.54 -6.89 -2.41
C PHE A 21 17.61 -7.04 -1.20
N PRO A 22 16.40 -6.48 -1.27
CA PRO A 22 15.43 -6.60 -0.19
C PRO A 22 15.11 -8.05 0.15
N LYS A 23 14.80 -8.31 1.44
CA LYS A 23 14.35 -9.62 1.90
C LYS A 23 13.09 -10.07 1.15
N LYS A 24 12.92 -11.40 1.00
CA LYS A 24 11.79 -11.98 0.24
C LYS A 24 10.41 -11.64 0.82
N GLU A 25 10.33 -11.34 2.11
CA GLU A 25 9.11 -10.93 2.80
C GLU A 25 8.63 -9.53 2.39
N ILE A 26 9.49 -8.73 1.75
CA ILE A 26 9.13 -7.42 1.23
C ILE A 26 8.53 -7.59 -0.16
N HIS A 27 7.21 -7.52 -0.26
CA HIS A 27 6.48 -7.73 -1.51
C HIS A 27 6.59 -6.55 -2.48
N ARG A 28 6.68 -5.33 -1.97
CA ARG A 28 6.83 -4.11 -2.79
C ARG A 28 8.30 -3.79 -2.97
N ARG A 29 8.83 -4.13 -4.13
CA ARG A 29 10.27 -4.07 -4.45
C ARG A 29 10.50 -3.16 -5.65
N ASN A 30 11.01 -1.95 -5.42
CA ASN A 30 11.25 -0.93 -6.45
C ASN A 30 12.72 -0.51 -6.48
N THR A 31 13.63 -1.49 -6.56
CA THR A 31 15.08 -1.27 -6.48
C THR A 31 15.77 -1.32 -7.85
N GLY A 32 15.07 -0.97 -8.91
CA GLY A 32 15.54 -1.11 -10.28
C GLY A 32 15.26 -2.51 -10.84
N TYR A 33 16.18 -3.05 -11.64
CA TYR A 33 15.99 -4.38 -12.23
C TYR A 33 16.00 -5.47 -11.17
N ALA A 34 14.99 -6.34 -11.17
CA ALA A 34 14.86 -7.45 -10.24
C ALA A 34 15.82 -8.61 -10.59
N VAL A 35 17.14 -8.33 -10.60
CA VAL A 35 18.15 -9.35 -10.95
C VAL A 35 18.23 -10.48 -9.93
N ASP A 36 17.83 -10.24 -8.69
CA ASP A 36 17.73 -11.27 -7.66
C ASP A 36 16.66 -12.33 -7.98
N GLU A 37 15.60 -11.97 -8.71
CA GLU A 37 14.60 -12.92 -9.19
C GLU A 37 15.18 -13.86 -10.27
N LEU A 38 16.24 -13.47 -10.97
CA LEU A 38 16.94 -14.34 -11.90
C LEU A 38 17.67 -15.49 -11.18
N LEU A 39 18.13 -15.29 -9.95
CA LEU A 39 18.77 -16.34 -9.15
C LEU A 39 17.82 -17.50 -8.84
N ASN A 40 16.52 -17.26 -8.89
CA ASN A 40 15.48 -18.26 -8.67
C ASN A 40 15.07 -18.99 -9.97
N ASN A 41 15.63 -18.64 -11.13
CA ASN A 41 15.41 -19.34 -12.38
C ASN A 41 16.26 -20.62 -12.48
N PRO A 42 15.77 -21.69 -13.13
CA PRO A 42 16.50 -22.95 -13.26
C PRO A 42 17.84 -22.80 -13.98
N ILE A 43 18.01 -21.77 -14.79
CA ILE A 43 19.28 -21.50 -15.52
C ILE A 43 20.34 -20.88 -14.61
N PHE A 44 19.94 -20.15 -13.55
CA PHE A 44 20.83 -19.39 -12.68
C PHE A 44 20.89 -19.93 -11.24
N GLY A 45 20.02 -20.86 -10.88
CA GLY A 45 19.89 -21.44 -9.54
C GLY A 45 19.41 -22.89 -9.57
N ASP A 46 19.14 -23.44 -8.40
CA ASP A 46 18.71 -24.83 -8.18
C ASP A 46 17.17 -25.00 -8.32
N SER A 47 16.47 -24.02 -8.88
CA SER A 47 15.01 -24.07 -9.07
C SER A 47 14.61 -25.08 -10.13
N THR A 48 13.55 -25.84 -9.88
CA THR A 48 12.90 -26.74 -10.86
C THR A 48 11.76 -26.07 -11.61
N ALA A 49 11.51 -24.78 -11.35
CA ALA A 49 10.46 -24.01 -12.04
C ALA A 49 10.82 -23.73 -13.49
N ASP A 50 9.84 -23.46 -14.33
CA ASP A 50 10.05 -23.06 -15.72
C ASP A 50 10.80 -21.74 -15.81
N PHE A 51 11.60 -21.57 -16.87
CA PHE A 51 12.32 -20.33 -17.13
C PHE A 51 11.35 -19.16 -17.35
N ASN A 52 11.50 -18.09 -16.56
CA ASN A 52 10.61 -16.94 -16.61
C ASN A 52 11.37 -15.62 -16.40
N LEU A 53 11.28 -14.72 -17.37
CA LEU A 53 11.84 -13.37 -17.31
C LEU A 53 10.80 -12.30 -16.93
N CYS A 54 9.52 -12.64 -16.78
CA CYS A 54 8.47 -11.67 -16.55
C CYS A 54 8.73 -10.79 -15.31
N LYS A 55 9.29 -11.37 -14.25
CA LYS A 55 9.62 -10.60 -13.03
C LYS A 55 10.71 -9.56 -13.25
N LEU A 56 11.70 -9.84 -14.08
CA LEU A 56 12.73 -8.87 -14.47
C LEU A 56 12.13 -7.78 -15.39
N LEU A 57 11.31 -8.20 -16.35
CA LEU A 57 10.73 -7.29 -17.35
C LEU A 57 9.68 -6.36 -16.74
N SER A 58 8.88 -6.83 -15.77
CA SER A 58 7.83 -6.03 -15.14
C SER A 58 8.35 -4.78 -14.41
N GLY A 59 9.58 -4.80 -13.92
CA GLY A 59 10.22 -3.66 -13.27
C GLY A 59 11.20 -2.87 -14.17
N SER A 60 11.25 -3.17 -15.47
CA SER A 60 12.26 -2.58 -16.37
C SER A 60 11.87 -1.25 -17.01
N GLU A 61 10.66 -0.79 -16.81
CA GLU A 61 10.16 0.49 -17.35
C GLU A 61 10.37 0.64 -18.87
N GLY A 62 10.26 -0.47 -19.62
CA GLY A 62 10.47 -0.50 -21.08
C GLY A 62 11.93 -0.42 -21.55
N THR A 63 12.89 -0.44 -20.64
CA THR A 63 14.33 -0.29 -21.01
C THR A 63 14.99 -1.59 -21.49
N LEU A 64 14.44 -2.76 -21.14
CA LEU A 64 15.00 -4.06 -21.51
C LEU A 64 14.33 -4.69 -22.73
N ALA A 65 13.05 -4.40 -22.95
CA ALA A 65 12.28 -4.98 -24.06
C ALA A 65 11.10 -4.07 -24.45
N PHE A 66 10.66 -4.20 -25.71
CA PHE A 66 9.40 -3.65 -26.18
C PHE A 66 8.32 -4.74 -26.06
N THR A 67 7.29 -4.48 -25.24
CA THR A 67 6.22 -5.44 -24.99
C THR A 67 5.10 -5.27 -26.02
N THR A 68 4.80 -6.30 -26.79
CA THR A 68 3.72 -6.33 -27.78
C THR A 68 2.45 -6.98 -27.26
N GLU A 69 2.59 -7.91 -26.31
CA GLU A 69 1.47 -8.66 -25.74
C GLU A 69 1.79 -9.02 -24.30
N ILE A 70 0.80 -8.94 -23.41
CA ILE A 70 0.91 -9.31 -22.00
C ILE A 70 -0.27 -10.20 -21.62
N THR A 71 0.05 -11.36 -21.03
CA THR A 71 -0.93 -12.19 -20.32
C THR A 71 -0.73 -12.03 -18.83
N ILE A 72 -1.80 -11.65 -18.10
CA ILE A 72 -1.76 -11.44 -16.65
C ILE A 72 -2.73 -12.40 -15.95
N GLN A 73 -2.35 -12.87 -14.77
CA GLN A 73 -3.24 -13.54 -13.85
C GLN A 73 -4.05 -12.48 -13.10
N LEU A 74 -5.37 -12.63 -13.09
CA LEU A 74 -6.26 -11.75 -12.34
C LEU A 74 -6.47 -12.31 -10.93
N ASP A 75 -6.60 -11.42 -9.96
CA ASP A 75 -7.06 -11.73 -8.62
C ASP A 75 -8.59 -11.80 -8.58
N ASP A 76 -9.14 -12.46 -7.57
CA ASP A 76 -10.58 -12.50 -7.32
C ASP A 76 -11.13 -11.10 -7.02
N ILE A 77 -12.40 -10.90 -7.37
CA ILE A 77 -13.10 -9.65 -7.05
C ILE A 77 -13.17 -9.50 -5.51
N PRO A 78 -12.77 -8.34 -4.96
CA PRO A 78 -12.85 -8.13 -3.52
C PRO A 78 -14.28 -8.32 -2.97
N PRO A 79 -14.43 -8.76 -1.71
CA PRO A 79 -15.73 -8.94 -1.07
C PRO A 79 -16.62 -7.71 -1.19
N LYS A 80 -17.92 -7.93 -1.39
CA LYS A 80 -18.89 -6.89 -1.77
C LYS A 80 -19.18 -5.89 -0.66
N PHE A 81 -19.30 -6.37 0.58
CA PHE A 81 -19.64 -5.52 1.73
C PHE A 81 -18.38 -4.87 2.28
N ALA A 82 -18.40 -3.56 2.44
CA ALA A 82 -17.27 -2.79 2.91
C ALA A 82 -17.66 -1.76 3.97
N ALA A 83 -16.80 -1.56 4.95
CA ALA A 83 -16.85 -0.46 5.89
C ALA A 83 -15.44 0.09 6.12
N MET A 84 -15.32 1.40 6.29
CA MET A 84 -14.06 2.07 6.56
C MET A 84 -14.17 2.84 7.87
N VAL A 85 -13.28 2.56 8.83
CA VAL A 85 -13.10 3.38 10.02
C VAL A 85 -12.00 4.39 9.73
N VAL A 86 -12.27 5.67 9.99
CA VAL A 86 -11.25 6.73 9.84
C VAL A 86 -10.88 7.24 11.21
N THR A 87 -9.74 6.78 11.73
CA THR A 87 -9.26 7.15 13.07
C THR A 87 -8.48 8.47 13.03
N HIS A 88 -8.72 9.36 13.99
CA HIS A 88 -8.14 10.70 14.05
C HIS A 88 -7.20 10.82 15.23
N TYR A 89 -5.98 11.34 14.99
CA TYR A 89 -4.94 11.43 16.01
C TYR A 89 -4.44 12.86 16.21
N LYS A 90 -4.11 13.18 17.46
CA LYS A 90 -3.53 14.48 17.84
C LYS A 90 -2.04 14.57 17.54
N THR A 91 -1.35 13.42 17.46
CA THR A 91 0.06 13.31 17.13
C THR A 91 0.30 12.25 16.07
N LEU A 92 1.39 12.36 15.31
CA LEU A 92 1.81 11.34 14.36
C LEU A 92 2.26 10.06 15.08
N GLU A 93 2.86 10.19 16.27
CA GLU A 93 3.32 9.08 17.10
C GLU A 93 2.16 8.18 17.53
N ASP A 94 1.05 8.77 18.01
CA ASP A 94 -0.17 8.03 18.36
C ASP A 94 -0.72 7.26 17.15
N CYS A 95 -0.74 7.91 15.97
CA CYS A 95 -1.19 7.30 14.73
C CYS A 95 -0.34 6.08 14.38
N LEU A 96 0.98 6.21 14.39
CA LEU A 96 1.91 5.12 14.07
C LEU A 96 1.85 3.98 15.09
N SER A 97 1.60 4.29 16.36
CA SER A 97 1.47 3.29 17.42
C SER A 97 0.26 2.37 17.24
N ASP A 98 -0.83 2.86 16.64
CA ASP A 98 -2.01 2.07 16.35
C ASP A 98 -1.88 1.17 15.10
N VAL A 99 -0.92 1.42 14.20
CA VAL A 99 -0.78 0.65 12.95
C VAL A 99 -0.59 -0.84 13.23
N ALA A 100 0.36 -1.21 14.09
CA ALA A 100 0.67 -2.62 14.33
C ALA A 100 -0.50 -3.40 15.01
N PRO A 101 -1.23 -2.83 15.98
CA PRO A 101 -2.44 -3.44 16.52
C PRO A 101 -3.55 -3.65 15.48
N VAL A 102 -3.89 -2.63 14.67
CA VAL A 102 -5.00 -2.71 13.73
C VAL A 102 -4.70 -3.61 12.54
N MET A 103 -3.44 -3.73 12.11
CA MET A 103 -3.04 -4.63 11.03
C MET A 103 -3.30 -6.12 11.32
N LYS A 104 -3.53 -6.50 12.59
CA LYS A 104 -3.89 -7.87 12.96
C LYS A 104 -5.31 -8.26 12.52
N HIS A 105 -6.14 -7.31 12.09
CA HIS A 105 -7.53 -7.54 11.69
C HIS A 105 -7.71 -7.91 10.20
N GLY A 106 -6.64 -8.15 9.44
CA GLY A 106 -6.75 -8.53 8.03
C GLY A 106 -7.42 -7.44 7.19
N LEU A 107 -7.00 -6.19 7.35
CA LEU A 107 -7.57 -5.04 6.67
C LEU A 107 -7.39 -5.13 5.16
N HIS A 108 -8.42 -4.73 4.41
CA HIS A 108 -8.34 -4.53 2.97
C HIS A 108 -7.53 -3.28 2.61
N VAL A 109 -7.68 -2.21 3.40
CA VAL A 109 -6.91 -0.96 3.29
C VAL A 109 -6.46 -0.53 4.69
N CYS A 110 -5.19 -0.13 4.79
CA CYS A 110 -4.63 0.61 5.93
C CYS A 110 -3.74 1.72 5.36
N GLU A 111 -4.28 2.94 5.31
CA GLU A 111 -3.57 4.09 4.72
C GLU A 111 -3.59 5.27 5.67
N MET A 112 -2.48 6.00 5.73
CA MET A 112 -2.32 7.19 6.54
C MET A 112 -2.40 8.46 5.68
N MET A 113 -3.09 9.47 6.19
CA MET A 113 -3.00 10.85 5.70
C MET A 113 -2.48 11.73 6.84
N ASP A 114 -1.34 12.35 6.63
CA ASP A 114 -0.77 13.29 7.59
C ASP A 114 -1.39 14.70 7.47
N LYS A 115 -1.03 15.57 8.40
CA LYS A 115 -1.51 16.96 8.42
C LYS A 115 -1.15 17.72 7.14
N VAL A 116 0.00 17.47 6.53
CA VAL A 116 0.42 18.18 5.31
C VAL A 116 -0.54 17.86 4.16
N ILE A 117 -0.84 16.59 3.95
CA ILE A 117 -1.82 16.15 2.93
C ILE A 117 -3.21 16.69 3.25
N LEU A 118 -3.64 16.64 4.51
CA LEU A 118 -4.94 17.15 4.93
C LEU A 118 -5.07 18.66 4.70
N ASP A 119 -4.03 19.42 4.99
CA ASP A 119 -4.00 20.87 4.79
C ASP A 119 -4.02 21.24 3.30
N CYS A 120 -3.34 20.49 2.43
CA CYS A 120 -3.43 20.66 0.99
C CYS A 120 -4.87 20.56 0.47
N THR A 121 -5.71 19.75 1.09
CA THR A 121 -7.11 19.56 0.66
C THR A 121 -8.06 20.64 1.20
N LYS A 122 -7.70 21.42 2.25
CA LYS A 122 -8.55 22.45 2.88
C LYS A 122 -8.94 23.56 1.92
N ASN A 123 -8.03 23.96 1.05
CA ASN A 123 -8.22 25.09 0.13
C ASN A 123 -8.70 24.64 -1.27
N ASN A 124 -8.88 23.34 -1.49
CA ASN A 124 -9.35 22.79 -2.75
C ASN A 124 -10.88 22.70 -2.74
N ARG A 125 -11.55 23.62 -3.49
CA ARG A 125 -13.02 23.68 -3.56
C ARG A 125 -13.65 22.37 -4.01
N ALA A 126 -13.03 21.63 -4.91
CA ALA A 126 -13.53 20.36 -5.40
C ALA A 126 -13.49 19.26 -4.32
N GLN A 127 -12.62 19.40 -3.33
CA GLN A 127 -12.43 18.41 -2.28
C GLN A 127 -13.13 18.75 -0.96
N LEU A 128 -13.66 19.96 -0.79
CA LEU A 128 -14.32 20.36 0.46
C LEU A 128 -15.47 19.41 0.85
N ALA A 129 -16.28 19.01 -0.11
CA ALA A 129 -17.38 18.07 0.11
C ALA A 129 -16.90 16.67 0.54
N ASN A 130 -15.70 16.27 0.13
CA ASN A 130 -15.11 14.97 0.46
C ASN A 130 -14.45 14.95 1.85
N ARG A 131 -14.32 16.11 2.50
CA ARG A 131 -13.77 16.24 3.86
C ARG A 131 -14.80 16.03 4.99
N PHE A 132 -16.03 15.65 4.66
CA PHE A 132 -17.16 15.54 5.60
C PHE A 132 -16.88 14.68 6.83
N PHE A 133 -15.96 13.70 6.71
CA PHE A 133 -15.58 12.79 7.79
C PHE A 133 -14.41 13.30 8.64
N VAL A 134 -13.75 14.39 8.24
CA VAL A 134 -12.60 14.93 8.97
C VAL A 134 -13.08 15.78 10.13
N GLU A 135 -12.86 15.31 11.35
CA GLU A 135 -13.26 15.98 12.59
C GLU A 135 -12.08 16.73 13.21
N GLY A 136 -12.30 18.01 13.52
CA GLY A 136 -11.26 18.87 14.13
C GLY A 136 -10.08 19.16 13.21
N ASP A 137 -8.87 19.13 13.77
CA ASP A 137 -7.61 19.40 13.08
C ASP A 137 -6.59 18.29 13.41
N PRO A 138 -6.75 17.08 12.87
CA PRO A 138 -5.88 15.95 13.17
C PRO A 138 -4.47 16.14 12.65
N ALA A 139 -3.48 15.68 13.41
CA ALA A 139 -2.10 15.56 12.95
C ALA A 139 -1.94 14.42 11.94
N ALA A 140 -2.76 13.37 12.07
CA ALA A 140 -2.85 12.29 11.11
C ALA A 140 -4.18 11.56 11.22
N LEU A 141 -4.55 10.86 10.13
CA LEU A 141 -5.67 9.92 10.04
C LEU A 141 -5.15 8.54 9.63
N LEU A 142 -5.79 7.45 10.11
CA LEU A 142 -5.71 6.15 9.46
C LEU A 142 -7.06 5.83 8.84
N MET A 143 -7.03 5.41 7.58
CA MET A 143 -8.17 4.90 6.83
C MET A 143 -8.10 3.37 6.84
N LEU A 144 -8.99 2.73 7.59
CA LEU A 144 -8.98 1.31 7.90
C LEU A 144 -10.20 0.64 7.27
N GLU A 145 -10.03 -0.03 6.13
CA GLU A 145 -11.14 -0.68 5.43
C GLU A 145 -11.17 -2.18 5.72
N VAL A 146 -12.33 -2.67 6.12
CA VAL A 146 -12.67 -4.10 6.23
C VAL A 146 -13.66 -4.47 5.13
N ARG A 147 -13.55 -5.69 4.60
CA ARG A 147 -14.46 -6.24 3.60
C ARG A 147 -14.88 -7.66 3.95
N ALA A 148 -16.11 -8.01 3.58
CA ALA A 148 -16.67 -9.34 3.80
C ALA A 148 -17.68 -9.72 2.72
N ASP A 149 -17.95 -11.04 2.60
CA ASP A 149 -18.94 -11.58 1.66
C ASP A 149 -20.39 -11.46 2.17
N SER A 150 -20.56 -11.15 3.46
CA SER A 150 -21.86 -10.90 4.07
C SER A 150 -21.81 -9.75 5.07
N GLU A 151 -22.95 -9.09 5.25
CA GLU A 151 -23.09 -7.98 6.20
C GLU A 151 -22.84 -8.43 7.65
N SER A 152 -23.30 -9.63 8.02
CA SER A 152 -23.09 -10.16 9.37
C SER A 152 -21.61 -10.42 9.70
N VAL A 153 -20.82 -10.84 8.73
CA VAL A 153 -19.36 -11.01 8.89
C VAL A 153 -18.68 -9.65 8.94
N LEU A 154 -19.09 -8.70 8.09
CA LEU A 154 -18.58 -7.33 8.10
C LEU A 154 -18.77 -6.67 9.48
N GLU A 155 -19.97 -6.76 10.07
CA GLU A 155 -20.25 -6.17 11.38
C GLU A 155 -19.40 -6.79 12.50
N LYS A 156 -19.12 -8.09 12.44
CA LYS A 156 -18.20 -8.74 13.39
C LYS A 156 -16.77 -8.24 13.26
N GLN A 157 -16.27 -8.14 12.03
CA GLN A 157 -14.93 -7.61 11.76
C GLN A 157 -14.82 -6.15 12.22
N LEU A 158 -15.82 -5.34 11.90
CA LEU A 158 -15.88 -3.93 12.29
C LEU A 158 -15.90 -3.78 13.82
N SER A 159 -16.73 -4.55 14.51
CA SER A 159 -16.80 -4.53 15.98
C SER A 159 -15.46 -4.93 16.62
N SER A 160 -14.80 -5.95 16.07
CA SER A 160 -13.49 -6.39 16.55
C SER A 160 -12.41 -5.30 16.34
N LEU A 161 -12.40 -4.66 15.17
CA LEU A 161 -11.50 -3.55 14.86
C LEU A 161 -11.71 -2.37 15.79
N LEU A 162 -12.98 -1.95 15.97
CA LEU A 162 -13.35 -0.85 16.89
C LEU A 162 -12.95 -1.15 18.34
N SER A 163 -13.09 -2.41 18.79
CA SER A 163 -12.64 -2.82 20.12
C SER A 163 -11.13 -2.59 20.30
N THR A 164 -10.33 -2.90 19.30
CA THR A 164 -8.87 -2.66 19.34
C THR A 164 -8.55 -1.18 19.36
N ILE A 165 -9.19 -0.37 18.51
CA ILE A 165 -9.01 1.08 18.46
C ILE A 165 -9.40 1.73 19.80
N ASN A 166 -10.55 1.34 20.37
CA ASN A 166 -11.02 1.88 21.65
C ASN A 166 -10.13 1.44 22.83
N ALA A 167 -9.55 0.24 22.77
CA ALA A 167 -8.64 -0.23 23.81
C ALA A 167 -7.30 0.53 23.83
N SER A 168 -6.81 1.01 22.68
CA SER A 168 -5.62 1.86 22.64
C SER A 168 -5.88 3.26 23.22
N GLY A 169 -7.09 3.79 22.98
CA GLY A 169 -7.48 5.13 23.43
C GLY A 169 -6.69 6.29 22.83
N LEU A 170 -5.91 6.05 21.77
CA LEU A 170 -5.04 7.03 21.13
C LEU A 170 -5.80 7.94 20.16
N SER A 171 -6.80 7.41 19.46
CA SER A 171 -7.63 8.19 18.55
C SER A 171 -8.71 8.98 19.31
N TYR A 172 -9.01 10.21 18.86
CA TYR A 172 -10.05 11.03 19.48
C TYR A 172 -11.39 11.02 18.73
N ALA A 173 -11.43 10.52 17.51
CA ALA A 173 -12.62 10.36 16.69
C ALA A 173 -12.44 9.19 15.73
N ASN A 174 -13.54 8.44 15.47
CA ASN A 174 -13.50 7.22 14.68
C ASN A 174 -14.76 7.09 13.81
N PRO A 175 -15.05 8.05 12.89
CA PRO A 175 -16.20 7.93 11.99
C PRO A 175 -16.12 6.67 11.13
N ILE A 176 -17.30 6.06 10.91
CA ILE A 176 -17.46 4.85 10.10
C ILE A 176 -18.13 5.24 8.80
N LEU A 177 -17.48 4.94 7.69
CA LEU A 177 -17.97 5.21 6.34
C LEU A 177 -18.47 3.92 5.70
N LYS A 178 -19.57 3.99 4.96
CA LYS A 178 -20.13 2.88 4.19
C LYS A 178 -20.57 3.36 2.81
N GLY A 179 -20.65 2.44 1.84
CA GLY A 179 -21.14 2.73 0.49
C GLY A 179 -20.37 3.84 -0.22
N THR A 180 -21.08 4.83 -0.75
CA THR A 180 -20.47 5.93 -1.53
C THR A 180 -19.54 6.83 -0.72
N ASP A 181 -19.66 6.86 0.60
CA ASP A 181 -18.83 7.70 1.45
C ASP A 181 -17.38 7.19 1.52
N ILE A 182 -17.18 5.86 1.40
CA ILE A 182 -15.84 5.29 1.23
C ILE A 182 -15.18 5.86 -0.02
N ASN A 183 -15.90 5.92 -1.15
CA ASN A 183 -15.37 6.44 -2.40
C ASN A 183 -14.96 7.91 -2.27
N LYS A 184 -15.74 8.74 -1.57
CA LYS A 184 -15.42 10.16 -1.33
C LYS A 184 -14.13 10.29 -0.49
N ALA A 185 -13.96 9.47 0.53
CA ALA A 185 -12.75 9.46 1.35
C ALA A 185 -11.50 9.03 0.52
N VAL A 186 -11.64 8.02 -0.32
CA VAL A 186 -10.58 7.58 -1.24
C VAL A 186 -10.23 8.68 -2.26
N GLU A 187 -11.23 9.40 -2.80
CA GLU A 187 -11.00 10.53 -3.71
C GLU A 187 -10.28 11.69 -3.00
N LEU A 188 -10.62 12.00 -1.74
CA LEU A 188 -9.89 12.99 -0.95
C LEU A 188 -8.41 12.63 -0.81
N ARG A 189 -8.13 11.36 -0.47
CA ARG A 189 -6.78 10.85 -0.32
C ARG A 189 -5.97 10.96 -1.62
N LYS A 190 -6.56 10.54 -2.75
CA LYS A 190 -5.92 10.62 -4.06
C LYS A 190 -5.62 12.07 -4.45
N ALA A 191 -6.58 12.98 -4.25
CA ALA A 191 -6.40 14.39 -4.52
C ALA A 191 -5.31 15.02 -3.66
N GLY A 192 -5.23 14.67 -2.37
CA GLY A 192 -4.19 15.14 -1.45
C GLY A 192 -2.78 14.83 -1.96
N MET A 193 -2.56 13.63 -2.46
CA MET A 193 -1.28 13.21 -3.03
C MET A 193 -0.89 14.00 -4.28
N GLY A 194 -1.87 14.28 -5.17
CA GLY A 194 -1.66 15.13 -6.34
C GLY A 194 -1.36 16.59 -5.98
N LEU A 195 -2.00 17.11 -4.94
CA LEU A 195 -1.80 18.48 -4.45
C LEU A 195 -0.43 18.67 -3.79
N LEU A 196 0.08 17.63 -3.09
CA LEU A 196 1.40 17.65 -2.48
C LEU A 196 2.50 17.93 -3.51
N GLY A 197 2.39 17.36 -4.72
CA GLY A 197 3.33 17.60 -5.81
C GLY A 197 3.37 19.05 -6.31
N ASN A 198 2.32 19.81 -6.06
CA ASN A 198 2.16 21.20 -6.50
C ASN A 198 2.39 22.23 -5.36
N MET A 199 2.84 21.80 -4.19
CA MET A 199 3.18 22.73 -3.11
C MET A 199 4.34 23.63 -3.51
N VAL A 200 4.20 24.92 -3.21
CA VAL A 200 5.26 25.92 -3.40
C VAL A 200 6.17 25.87 -2.16
N GLY A 201 7.46 25.69 -2.33
CA GLY A 201 8.46 25.68 -1.28
C GLY A 201 9.57 24.67 -1.48
N ASP A 202 10.65 24.79 -0.71
CA ASP A 202 11.86 23.94 -0.82
C ASP A 202 11.70 22.55 -0.15
N ARG A 203 10.61 22.32 0.58
CA ARG A 203 10.31 21.05 1.24
C ARG A 203 9.03 20.46 0.67
N LYS A 204 9.19 19.40 -0.10
CA LYS A 204 8.11 18.56 -0.59
C LYS A 204 8.11 17.23 0.15
#